data_d1a508f9affa0064b6ca26b7bbae884d
#
_entry.id   d1a508f9affa0064b6ca26b7bbae884d
#
_cell.length_a   1.000
_cell.length_b   1.000
_cell.length_c   1.000
_cell.angle_alpha   90.00
_cell.angle_beta   90.00
_cell.angle_gamma   90.00
#
_symmetry.space_group_name_H-M   'P 1'
#
loop_
_entity.id
_entity.type
_entity.pdbx_description
1 polymer ?
#
loop_
_entity_poly.entity_id
_entity_poly.type
_entity_poly.pdbx_seq_one_letter_code
_entity_poly.pdbx_strand_id
1 'polypeptide(L)'
;TTAVKDGDGWVLNGSKMFITHGTSAHTLVVMAVTDKSKGPKGISAFILERGMPGLLAGKKENKLGMRASETAEVIFQNCRVPASHLIGEEGQGFLQTLQVLDAGRIGIAAIGVGLAQGAYEAAERYTAERHQFGRAIGSLPAIRERLNQHASAVEACRLLTYRAAWLKDQGR
;
A
#
# COMPACT_ATOMS: atom_id res chain seq x y z
N THR A 1 12.77 -8.06 11.80
CA THR A 1 13.91 -7.12 11.73
C THR A 1 14.10 -6.48 13.10
N THR A 2 15.32 -6.51 13.61
CA THR A 2 15.70 -5.89 14.88
C THR A 2 16.67 -4.74 14.61
N ALA A 3 16.71 -3.76 15.51
CA ALA A 3 17.70 -2.69 15.55
C ALA A 3 18.29 -2.61 16.95
N VAL A 4 19.60 -2.75 17.07
CA VAL A 4 20.33 -2.70 18.34
C VAL A 4 21.22 -1.46 18.33
N LYS A 5 21.25 -0.71 19.44
CA LYS A 5 22.17 0.43 19.59
C LYS A 5 23.62 -0.05 19.55
N ASP A 6 24.45 0.67 18.80
CA ASP A 6 25.88 0.43 18.70
C ASP A 6 26.62 1.77 18.54
N GLY A 7 27.23 2.23 19.62
CA GLY A 7 27.84 3.56 19.69
C GLY A 7 26.81 4.67 19.50
N ASP A 8 27.05 5.52 18.52
CA ASP A 8 26.21 6.66 18.13
C ASP A 8 25.14 6.33 17.07
N GLY A 9 24.87 5.04 16.83
CA GLY A 9 23.95 4.59 15.81
C GLY A 9 23.23 3.30 16.17
N TRP A 10 22.79 2.61 15.12
CA TRP A 10 22.03 1.37 15.20
C TRP A 10 22.58 0.32 14.24
N VAL A 11 22.46 -0.95 14.61
CA VAL A 11 22.73 -2.09 13.72
C VAL A 11 21.45 -2.85 13.47
N LEU A 12 21.01 -2.88 12.21
CA LEU A 12 19.80 -3.58 11.78
C LEU A 12 20.14 -4.99 11.28
N ASN A 13 19.35 -6.00 11.71
CA ASN A 13 19.43 -7.38 11.27
C ASN A 13 18.05 -7.98 11.00
N GLY A 14 17.94 -8.81 9.94
CA GLY A 14 16.73 -9.51 9.54
C GLY A 14 16.35 -9.25 8.11
N SER A 15 15.07 -9.44 7.75
CA SER A 15 14.56 -9.16 6.41
C SER A 15 13.14 -8.62 6.43
N LYS A 16 12.72 -8.07 5.29
CA LYS A 16 11.36 -7.64 4.97
C LYS A 16 10.93 -8.28 3.67
N MET A 17 9.74 -8.88 3.67
CA MET A 17 9.20 -9.55 2.49
C MET A 17 8.18 -8.66 1.76
N PHE A 18 8.05 -8.90 0.46
CA PHE A 18 7.04 -8.25 -0.40
C PHE A 18 7.12 -6.72 -0.43
N ILE A 19 8.33 -6.18 -0.45
CA ILE A 19 8.55 -4.74 -0.45
C ILE A 19 8.49 -4.20 -1.87
N THR A 20 7.55 -3.27 -2.10
CA THR A 20 7.45 -2.53 -3.37
C THR A 20 8.74 -1.75 -3.58
N HIS A 21 9.29 -1.86 -4.79
CA HIS A 21 10.58 -1.27 -5.17
C HIS A 21 11.77 -1.69 -4.29
N GLY A 22 11.70 -2.89 -3.68
CA GLY A 22 12.75 -3.41 -2.80
C GLY A 22 14.13 -3.52 -3.46
N THR A 23 14.21 -3.70 -4.80
CA THR A 23 15.49 -3.69 -5.53
C THR A 23 15.82 -2.34 -6.17
N SER A 24 14.86 -1.44 -6.37
CA SER A 24 15.03 -0.20 -7.14
C SER A 24 14.91 1.10 -6.35
N ALA A 25 14.26 1.09 -5.17
CA ALA A 25 14.13 2.28 -4.34
C ALA A 25 15.49 2.84 -3.89
N HIS A 26 15.68 4.15 -3.94
CA HIS A 26 16.86 4.83 -3.41
C HIS A 26 16.77 5.04 -1.90
N THR A 27 15.57 5.29 -1.39
CA THR A 27 15.30 5.53 0.03
C THR A 27 14.22 4.55 0.52
N LEU A 28 14.44 3.99 1.70
CA LEU A 28 13.51 3.08 2.36
C LEU A 28 13.19 3.58 3.77
N VAL A 29 11.92 3.54 4.14
CA VAL A 29 11.51 3.67 5.54
C VAL A 29 11.33 2.27 6.12
N VAL A 30 12.09 1.96 7.17
CA VAL A 30 12.17 0.62 7.75
C VAL A 30 11.73 0.64 9.20
N MET A 31 10.71 -0.18 9.51
CA MET A 31 10.31 -0.46 10.90
C MET A 31 11.15 -1.60 11.46
N ALA A 32 11.80 -1.38 12.59
CA ALA A 32 12.59 -2.40 13.28
C ALA A 32 12.30 -2.40 14.79
N VAL A 33 12.43 -3.58 15.41
CA VAL A 33 12.24 -3.74 16.86
C VAL A 33 13.50 -3.28 17.56
N THR A 34 13.37 -2.21 18.33
CA THR A 34 14.44 -1.66 19.19
C THR A 34 14.36 -2.21 20.61
N ASP A 35 13.14 -2.54 21.09
CA ASP A 35 12.93 -3.14 22.42
C ASP A 35 11.80 -4.17 22.39
N LYS A 36 12.14 -5.45 22.44
CA LYS A 36 11.16 -6.55 22.42
C LYS A 36 10.23 -6.57 23.63
N SER A 37 10.68 -6.06 24.79
CA SER A 37 9.91 -6.09 26.03
C SER A 37 8.70 -5.17 26.00
N LYS A 38 8.72 -4.12 25.17
CA LYS A 38 7.66 -3.11 25.04
C LYS A 38 6.59 -3.43 23.99
N GLY A 39 6.68 -4.60 23.33
CA GLY A 39 5.72 -4.96 22.27
C GLY A 39 5.64 -3.91 21.16
N PRO A 40 4.45 -3.41 20.79
CA PRO A 40 4.31 -2.38 19.73
C PRO A 40 5.07 -1.08 20.02
N LYS A 41 5.20 -0.69 21.29
CA LYS A 41 5.96 0.49 21.72
C LYS A 41 7.47 0.29 21.65
N GLY A 42 7.94 -0.88 21.30
CA GLY A 42 9.36 -1.19 21.06
C GLY A 42 9.72 -1.21 19.58
N ILE A 43 8.87 -0.67 18.69
CA ILE A 43 9.14 -0.57 17.26
C ILE A 43 9.51 0.87 16.94
N SER A 44 10.62 1.06 16.22
CA SER A 44 11.12 2.36 15.76
C SER A 44 11.20 2.38 14.23
N ALA A 45 11.15 3.58 13.66
CA ALA A 45 11.23 3.81 12.22
C ALA A 45 12.59 4.43 11.85
N PHE A 46 13.17 3.95 10.76
CA PHE A 46 14.48 4.40 10.27
C PHE A 46 14.42 4.75 8.79
N ILE A 47 15.18 5.76 8.37
CA ILE A 47 15.44 6.05 6.95
C ILE A 47 16.73 5.33 6.57
N LEU A 48 16.65 4.52 5.51
CA LEU A 48 17.83 3.87 4.93
C LEU A 48 17.99 4.28 3.49
N GLU A 49 19.24 4.42 3.06
CA GLU A 49 19.57 4.77 1.68
C GLU A 49 20.25 3.58 0.99
N ARG A 50 19.94 3.43 -0.29
CA ARG A 50 20.59 2.40 -1.11
C ARG A 50 22.09 2.62 -1.14
N GLY A 51 22.82 1.52 -1.01
CA GLY A 51 24.30 1.55 -0.92
C GLY A 51 24.83 1.55 0.50
N MET A 52 23.98 1.68 1.51
CA MET A 52 24.42 1.47 2.89
C MET A 52 24.98 0.05 3.07
N PRO A 53 26.15 -0.12 3.70
CA PRO A 53 26.71 -1.44 3.96
C PRO A 53 25.73 -2.32 4.76
N GLY A 54 25.53 -3.55 4.29
CA GLY A 54 24.61 -4.49 4.92
C GLY A 54 23.13 -4.33 4.52
N LEU A 55 22.77 -3.34 3.69
CA LEU A 55 21.45 -3.25 3.05
C LEU A 55 21.50 -3.94 1.69
N LEU A 56 20.81 -5.08 1.57
CA LEU A 56 20.87 -5.93 0.38
C LEU A 56 19.47 -6.09 -0.22
N ALA A 57 19.42 -6.14 -1.55
CA ALA A 57 18.22 -6.56 -2.26
C ALA A 57 18.18 -8.10 -2.30
N GLY A 58 17.06 -8.66 -1.90
CA GLY A 58 16.79 -10.09 -2.00
C GLY A 58 16.10 -10.46 -3.30
N LYS A 59 15.40 -11.60 -3.28
CA LYS A 59 14.70 -12.14 -4.45
C LYS A 59 13.55 -11.23 -4.89
N LYS A 60 13.46 -10.96 -6.20
CA LYS A 60 12.31 -10.34 -6.83
C LYS A 60 11.17 -11.35 -6.98
N GLU A 61 9.96 -10.97 -6.62
CA GLU A 61 8.77 -11.82 -6.68
C GLU A 61 8.18 -11.89 -8.10
N ASN A 62 7.78 -13.11 -8.51
CA ASN A 62 7.04 -13.35 -9.75
C ASN A 62 5.53 -13.27 -9.46
N LYS A 63 4.95 -12.08 -9.57
CA LYS A 63 3.55 -11.82 -9.20
C LYS A 63 2.57 -12.18 -10.30
N LEU A 64 1.33 -12.51 -9.91
CA LEU A 64 0.21 -12.78 -10.82
C LEU A 64 -0.17 -11.51 -11.62
N GLY A 65 -0.26 -10.36 -10.96
CA GLY A 65 -0.60 -9.07 -11.55
C GLY A 65 0.27 -7.94 -11.03
N MET A 66 0.04 -6.71 -11.50
CA MET A 66 0.84 -5.52 -11.15
C MET A 66 2.35 -5.75 -11.35
N ARG A 67 2.71 -6.47 -12.40
CA ARG A 67 4.10 -6.95 -12.63
C ARG A 67 5.09 -5.84 -12.92
N ALA A 68 4.61 -4.70 -13.43
CA ALA A 68 5.43 -3.51 -13.67
C ALA A 68 5.85 -2.82 -12.36
N SER A 69 5.05 -2.96 -11.29
CA SER A 69 5.43 -2.54 -9.93
C SER A 69 6.23 -3.65 -9.29
N GLU A 70 7.55 -3.50 -9.23
CA GLU A 70 8.46 -4.49 -8.67
C GLU A 70 8.16 -4.71 -7.18
N THR A 71 8.30 -5.96 -6.74
CA THR A 71 8.18 -6.39 -5.34
C THR A 71 9.31 -7.35 -5.03
N ALA A 72 10.04 -7.14 -3.95
CA ALA A 72 11.17 -7.98 -3.58
C ALA A 72 11.36 -8.10 -2.07
N GLU A 73 12.21 -9.02 -1.67
CA GLU A 73 12.76 -9.06 -0.32
C GLU A 73 13.83 -7.98 -0.15
N VAL A 74 13.91 -7.41 1.07
CA VAL A 74 14.99 -6.52 1.51
C VAL A 74 15.64 -7.15 2.72
N ILE A 75 16.96 -7.30 2.70
CA ILE A 75 17.74 -8.01 3.70
C ILE A 75 18.69 -7.03 4.42
N PHE A 76 18.78 -7.16 5.73
CA PHE A 76 19.66 -6.39 6.60
C PHE A 76 20.66 -7.34 7.26
N GLN A 77 21.94 -7.15 6.97
CA GLN A 77 23.05 -7.95 7.54
C GLN A 77 24.05 -7.01 8.19
N ASN A 78 23.95 -6.85 9.51
CA ASN A 78 24.73 -5.90 10.26
C ASN A 78 24.72 -4.50 9.63
N CYS A 79 23.52 -4.09 9.14
CA CYS A 79 23.35 -2.81 8.47
C CYS A 79 23.45 -1.67 9.48
N ARG A 80 24.54 -0.90 9.42
CA ARG A 80 24.78 0.25 10.29
C ARG A 80 24.02 1.46 9.82
N VAL A 81 23.26 2.07 10.74
CA VAL A 81 22.42 3.23 10.50
C VAL A 81 22.73 4.31 11.52
N PRO A 82 23.09 5.54 11.09
CA PRO A 82 23.36 6.65 12.01
C PRO A 82 22.16 6.98 12.89
N ALA A 83 22.38 7.52 14.08
CA ALA A 83 21.30 7.95 14.97
C ALA A 83 20.37 9.00 14.35
N SER A 84 20.90 9.87 13.48
CA SER A 84 20.15 10.89 12.74
C SER A 84 19.13 10.33 11.75
N HIS A 85 19.19 9.05 11.42
CA HIS A 85 18.26 8.36 10.54
C HIS A 85 17.05 7.76 11.27
N LEU A 86 16.97 7.87 12.59
CA LEU A 86 15.77 7.56 13.36
C LEU A 86 14.69 8.61 13.06
N ILE A 87 13.50 8.16 12.70
CA ILE A 87 12.35 9.04 12.44
C ILE A 87 11.59 9.28 13.73
N GLY A 88 11.61 10.52 14.21
CA GLY A 88 10.97 10.91 15.47
C GLY A 88 11.72 10.30 16.68
N GLU A 89 11.00 9.69 17.60
CA GLU A 89 11.56 9.10 18.83
C GLU A 89 11.56 7.58 18.77
N GLU A 90 12.47 6.99 19.54
CA GLU A 90 12.51 5.53 19.72
C GLU A 90 11.18 5.00 20.28
N GLY A 91 10.66 3.94 19.67
CA GLY A 91 9.42 3.30 20.08
C GLY A 91 8.15 3.87 19.44
N GLN A 92 8.25 4.92 18.63
CA GLN A 92 7.08 5.52 17.97
C GLN A 92 6.75 4.92 16.59
N GLY A 93 7.56 4.03 16.06
CA GLY A 93 7.41 3.50 14.70
C GLY A 93 6.06 2.82 14.43
N PHE A 94 5.50 2.12 15.43
CA PHE A 94 4.18 1.50 15.27
C PHE A 94 3.06 2.55 15.10
N LEU A 95 3.06 3.60 15.93
CA LEU A 95 2.08 4.68 15.84
C LEU A 95 2.20 5.42 14.49
N GLN A 96 3.43 5.73 14.07
CA GLN A 96 3.70 6.36 12.77
C GLN A 96 3.18 5.50 11.61
N THR A 97 3.36 4.16 11.69
CA THR A 97 2.82 3.23 10.69
C THR A 97 1.29 3.30 10.61
N LEU A 98 0.59 3.32 11.76
CA LEU A 98 -0.86 3.41 11.79
C LEU A 98 -1.35 4.71 11.15
N GLN A 99 -0.72 5.84 11.44
CA GLN A 99 -1.06 7.15 10.86
C GLN A 99 -0.92 7.17 9.34
N VAL A 100 0.15 6.56 8.81
CA VAL A 100 0.36 6.43 7.36
C VAL A 100 -0.68 5.50 6.73
N LEU A 101 -1.00 4.37 7.38
CA LEU A 101 -2.00 3.42 6.87
C LEU A 101 -3.40 4.02 6.83
N ASP A 102 -3.79 4.82 7.81
CA ASP A 102 -5.11 5.46 7.84
C ASP A 102 -5.28 6.42 6.64
N ALA A 103 -4.24 7.15 6.28
CA ALA A 103 -4.23 7.96 5.07
C ALA A 103 -4.27 7.09 3.79
N GLY A 104 -3.46 6.03 3.77
CA GLY A 104 -3.34 5.12 2.64
C GLY A 104 -4.66 4.42 2.29
N ARG A 105 -5.49 4.05 3.28
CA ARG A 105 -6.78 3.39 3.06
C ARG A 105 -7.73 4.20 2.20
N ILE A 106 -7.78 5.52 2.37
CA ILE A 106 -8.60 6.41 1.54
C ILE A 106 -8.11 6.40 0.08
N GLY A 107 -6.78 6.45 -0.12
CA GLY A 107 -6.19 6.35 -1.46
C GLY A 107 -6.51 5.02 -2.16
N ILE A 108 -6.41 3.90 -1.43
CA ILE A 108 -6.76 2.57 -1.97
C ILE A 108 -8.26 2.47 -2.28
N ALA A 109 -9.14 3.04 -1.45
CA ALA A 109 -10.57 3.11 -1.74
C ALA A 109 -10.84 3.89 -3.04
N ALA A 110 -10.16 5.01 -3.26
CA ALA A 110 -10.28 5.78 -4.49
C ALA A 110 -9.82 5.00 -5.73
N ILE A 111 -8.73 4.22 -5.63
CA ILE A 111 -8.30 3.31 -6.70
C ILE A 111 -9.38 2.26 -6.99
N GLY A 112 -9.96 1.65 -5.96
CA GLY A 112 -11.05 0.68 -6.10
C GLY A 112 -12.26 1.27 -6.83
N VAL A 113 -12.68 2.47 -6.46
CA VAL A 113 -13.79 3.20 -7.13
C VAL A 113 -13.44 3.48 -8.59
N GLY A 114 -12.20 3.92 -8.89
CA GLY A 114 -11.75 4.19 -10.27
C GLY A 114 -11.76 2.93 -11.15
N LEU A 115 -11.30 1.80 -10.63
CA LEU A 115 -11.34 0.51 -11.34
C LEU A 115 -12.78 0.04 -11.58
N ALA A 116 -13.65 0.15 -10.57
CA ALA A 116 -15.05 -0.22 -10.70
C ALA A 116 -15.79 0.67 -11.72
N GLN A 117 -15.52 1.97 -11.73
CA GLN A 117 -16.04 2.91 -12.72
C GLN A 117 -15.61 2.53 -14.13
N GLY A 118 -14.31 2.31 -14.35
CA GLY A 118 -13.80 1.95 -15.68
C GLY A 118 -14.38 0.63 -16.20
N ALA A 119 -14.56 -0.37 -15.32
CA ALA A 119 -15.19 -1.63 -15.67
C ALA A 119 -16.68 -1.46 -16.02
N TYR A 120 -17.41 -0.64 -15.27
CA TYR A 120 -18.81 -0.30 -15.54
C TYR A 120 -18.95 0.37 -16.91
N GLU A 121 -18.17 1.42 -17.18
CA GLU A 121 -18.22 2.15 -18.46
C GLU A 121 -17.88 1.24 -19.66
N ALA A 122 -16.92 0.35 -19.51
CA ALA A 122 -16.59 -0.63 -20.55
C ALA A 122 -17.75 -1.61 -20.79
N ALA A 123 -18.40 -2.09 -19.73
CA ALA A 123 -19.56 -2.98 -19.81
C ALA A 123 -20.77 -2.25 -20.44
N GLU A 124 -21.03 -1.00 -20.05
CA GLU A 124 -22.11 -0.18 -20.59
C GLU A 124 -21.96 0.00 -22.11
N ARG A 125 -20.79 0.42 -22.58
CA ARG A 125 -20.49 0.54 -24.01
C ARG A 125 -20.67 -0.78 -24.76
N TYR A 126 -20.06 -1.85 -24.25
CA TYR A 126 -20.14 -3.16 -24.90
C TYR A 126 -21.57 -3.68 -24.99
N THR A 127 -22.38 -3.53 -23.95
CA THR A 127 -23.78 -4.01 -23.95
C THR A 127 -24.69 -3.18 -24.86
N ALA A 128 -24.35 -1.93 -25.18
CA ALA A 128 -25.04 -1.11 -26.16
C ALA A 128 -24.71 -1.54 -27.60
N GLU A 129 -23.48 -1.99 -27.84
CA GLU A 129 -22.98 -2.36 -29.18
C GLU A 129 -23.26 -3.83 -29.54
N ARG A 130 -23.16 -4.72 -28.55
CA ARG A 130 -23.34 -6.16 -28.77
C ARG A 130 -24.82 -6.52 -28.96
N HIS A 131 -25.14 -7.17 -30.08
CA HIS A 131 -26.49 -7.63 -30.38
C HIS A 131 -26.61 -9.15 -30.21
N GLN A 132 -27.71 -9.59 -29.60
CA GLN A 132 -28.19 -10.97 -29.52
C GLN A 132 -29.72 -10.96 -29.45
N PHE A 133 -30.36 -12.01 -29.94
CA PHE A 133 -31.83 -12.10 -29.96
C PHE A 133 -32.49 -10.92 -30.66
N GLY A 134 -31.85 -10.38 -31.73
CA GLY A 134 -32.39 -9.28 -32.55
C GLY A 134 -32.32 -7.89 -31.94
N ARG A 135 -31.59 -7.71 -30.80
CA ARG A 135 -31.47 -6.42 -30.09
C ARG A 135 -30.14 -6.28 -29.35
N ALA A 136 -29.79 -5.06 -28.96
CA ALA A 136 -28.65 -4.80 -28.11
C ALA A 136 -28.82 -5.52 -26.75
N ILE A 137 -27.77 -6.20 -26.26
CA ILE A 137 -27.88 -7.01 -25.04
C ILE A 137 -28.17 -6.16 -23.80
N GLY A 138 -27.79 -4.88 -23.78
CA GLY A 138 -28.11 -3.93 -22.71
C GLY A 138 -29.63 -3.66 -22.58
N SER A 139 -30.43 -3.99 -23.59
CA SER A 139 -31.90 -3.92 -23.50
C SER A 139 -32.56 -5.12 -22.81
N LEU A 140 -31.77 -6.20 -22.57
CA LEU A 140 -32.25 -7.39 -21.87
C LEU A 140 -32.44 -7.07 -20.38
N PRO A 141 -33.63 -7.39 -19.78
CA PRO A 141 -33.90 -7.00 -18.39
C PRO A 141 -32.86 -7.40 -17.38
N ALA A 142 -32.31 -8.64 -17.44
CA ALA A 142 -31.33 -9.14 -16.53
C ALA A 142 -29.98 -8.40 -16.63
N ILE A 143 -29.60 -7.97 -17.85
CA ILE A 143 -28.35 -7.20 -18.04
C ILE A 143 -28.55 -5.77 -17.57
N ARG A 144 -29.66 -5.15 -17.92
CA ARG A 144 -30.03 -3.79 -17.48
C ARG A 144 -30.06 -3.70 -15.94
N GLU A 145 -30.68 -4.67 -15.28
CA GLU A 145 -30.75 -4.72 -13.83
C GLU A 145 -29.37 -4.74 -13.21
N ARG A 146 -28.46 -5.59 -13.71
CA ARG A 146 -27.08 -5.65 -13.23
C ARG A 146 -26.33 -4.32 -13.46
N LEU A 147 -26.46 -3.71 -14.63
CA LEU A 147 -25.84 -2.41 -14.91
C LEU A 147 -26.32 -1.34 -13.93
N ASN A 148 -27.62 -1.26 -13.66
CA ASN A 148 -28.19 -0.31 -12.70
C ASN A 148 -27.69 -0.54 -11.28
N GLN A 149 -27.59 -1.81 -10.83
CA GLN A 149 -27.04 -2.16 -9.54
C GLN A 149 -25.56 -1.75 -9.41
N HIS A 150 -24.75 -2.01 -10.45
CA HIS A 150 -23.34 -1.61 -10.46
C HIS A 150 -23.17 -0.09 -10.49
N ALA A 151 -23.94 0.64 -11.29
CA ALA A 151 -23.91 2.10 -11.31
C ALA A 151 -24.19 2.69 -9.92
N SER A 152 -25.23 2.21 -9.26
CA SER A 152 -25.62 2.66 -7.91
C SER A 152 -24.54 2.31 -6.87
N ALA A 153 -23.97 1.11 -6.96
CA ALA A 153 -22.90 0.67 -6.04
C ALA A 153 -21.62 1.51 -6.19
N VAL A 154 -21.21 1.79 -7.44
CA VAL A 154 -20.02 2.62 -7.72
C VAL A 154 -20.20 4.03 -7.16
N GLU A 155 -21.39 4.63 -7.36
CA GLU A 155 -21.68 5.97 -6.84
C GLU A 155 -21.71 5.99 -5.31
N ALA A 156 -22.32 5.01 -4.67
CA ALA A 156 -22.32 4.88 -3.21
C ALA A 156 -20.90 4.76 -2.67
N CYS A 157 -20.04 3.92 -3.26
CA CYS A 157 -18.64 3.79 -2.88
C CYS A 157 -17.85 5.09 -3.08
N ARG A 158 -18.12 5.83 -4.15
CA ARG A 158 -17.52 7.15 -4.43
C ARG A 158 -17.85 8.15 -3.31
N LEU A 159 -19.13 8.26 -2.97
CA LEU A 159 -19.59 9.18 -1.93
C LEU A 159 -19.01 8.82 -0.55
N LEU A 160 -18.93 7.52 -0.22
CA LEU A 160 -18.30 7.06 1.02
C LEU A 160 -16.80 7.40 1.05
N THR A 161 -16.11 7.25 -0.08
CA THR A 161 -14.67 7.59 -0.19
C THR A 161 -14.46 9.09 -0.01
N TYR A 162 -15.27 9.93 -0.64
CA TYR A 162 -15.21 11.38 -0.47
C TYR A 162 -15.55 11.80 0.95
N ARG A 163 -16.55 11.16 1.59
CA ARG A 163 -16.86 11.41 2.99
C ARG A 163 -15.69 11.06 3.91
N ALA A 164 -15.01 9.94 3.67
CA ALA A 164 -13.83 9.55 4.45
C ALA A 164 -12.69 10.57 4.30
N ALA A 165 -12.42 11.03 3.08
CA ALA A 165 -11.43 12.08 2.82
C ALA A 165 -11.79 13.38 3.53
N TRP A 166 -13.04 13.83 3.43
CA TRP A 166 -13.51 15.03 4.11
C TRP A 166 -13.41 14.93 5.63
N LEU A 167 -13.80 13.79 6.24
CA LEU A 167 -13.66 13.57 7.68
C LEU A 167 -12.20 13.67 8.12
N LYS A 168 -11.27 13.09 7.34
CA LYS A 168 -9.84 13.21 7.59
C LYS A 168 -9.36 14.66 7.56
N ASP A 169 -9.82 15.46 6.60
CA ASP A 169 -9.48 16.89 6.51
C ASP A 169 -10.01 17.68 7.72
N GLN A 170 -11.07 17.19 8.37
CA GLN A 170 -11.61 17.74 9.62
C GLN A 170 -10.92 17.18 10.88
N GLY A 171 -9.87 16.37 10.75
CA GLY A 171 -9.14 15.78 11.88
C GLY A 171 -9.90 14.65 12.58
N ARG A 172 -10.83 13.98 11.90
CA ARG A 172 -11.70 12.93 12.44
C ARG A 172 -11.39 11.57 11.86
#